data_0527ea0265f4941c35031125f037160f
#
_entry.id   0527ea0265f4941c35031125f037160f
#
_cell.length_a   1.000
_cell.length_b   1.000
_cell.length_c   1.000
_cell.angle_alpha   90.00
_cell.angle_beta   90.00
_cell.angle_gamma   90.00
#
_symmetry.space_group_name_H-M   'P 1'
#
loop_
_entity.id
_entity.type
_entity.pdbx_description
1 polymer ?
#
loop_
_entity_poly.entity_id
_entity_poly.type
_entity_poly.pdbx_seq_one_letter_code
_entity_poly.pdbx_strand_id
1 'polypeptide(L)'
;MEQEEDKLSNLPKIILHNILSRLPRVDAARTSILSKSWLETWYTFSILCFCDLQFITRSIQPMEDIAGMFSQPVEDLPRKNNKDFIEYVKSRLLSFWDQRLAIKEFKFTVLKLHIKSNDLDLCLKLVSESGVEVLDLCLRDGSFGHHEKGRGECYVLPKGIIEVKSLTKLVLKGVIRVDQAFMNHSIKFFSLRELHLLRVFLEDEHAIERLISCCPLIEIITLMLSRGSMKSLSMHGLQKLKTVYVDGIKEVYIDEASSVQSLYYCHDCLNAPFKIDFIRCKYLKELLLCLNSTTIITDKWFLELLPKFPFLETLEIWNCILSETINISSVQLKYLEVSDCSNLKEANIDAPNLLSCKLDGFNGSKPIISFLNISSQLHVHLTSICFIDDDFDVFCVRELLQNIKPENVLISLSLSIYHDLDEPKPVILDIPSPPPSIKHMDLHISSELNETLYLYIVDLLLLCCVPETISWDLDDCDSSRAFVKVCHCFSILMFLSFKL
;
A
#
# COMPACT_ATOMS: atom_id res chain seq x y z
N MET A 1 50.19 -6.68 -25.41
CA MET A 1 48.80 -6.57 -24.96
C MET A 1 48.81 -6.98 -23.51
N GLU A 2 48.83 -6.03 -22.58
CA GLU A 2 48.62 -6.29 -21.18
C GLU A 2 47.18 -6.79 -21.04
N GLN A 3 46.99 -8.01 -20.51
CA GLN A 3 45.67 -8.47 -20.09
C GLN A 3 45.26 -7.55 -18.96
N GLU A 4 44.25 -6.72 -19.17
CA GLU A 4 43.57 -6.01 -18.06
C GLU A 4 43.09 -7.07 -17.06
N GLU A 5 43.72 -7.05 -15.89
CA GLU A 5 43.32 -7.93 -14.78
C GLU A 5 41.87 -7.62 -14.36
N ASP A 6 40.99 -8.64 -14.39
CA ASP A 6 39.62 -8.52 -13.91
C ASP A 6 39.64 -8.33 -12.39
N LYS A 7 39.78 -7.09 -11.97
CA LYS A 7 39.84 -6.70 -10.55
C LYS A 7 38.57 -7.01 -9.79
N LEU A 8 37.40 -7.07 -10.45
CA LEU A 8 36.13 -7.36 -9.81
C LEU A 8 35.99 -8.85 -9.45
N SER A 9 36.38 -9.76 -10.33
CA SER A 9 36.35 -11.19 -10.06
C SER A 9 37.34 -11.64 -9.00
N ASN A 10 38.38 -10.82 -8.71
CA ASN A 10 39.39 -11.08 -7.68
C ASN A 10 38.97 -10.59 -6.27
N LEU A 11 37.79 -9.97 -6.11
CA LEU A 11 37.30 -9.55 -4.81
C LEU A 11 36.96 -10.77 -3.90
N PRO A 12 37.15 -10.62 -2.58
CA PRO A 12 36.73 -11.67 -1.63
C PRO A 12 35.22 -11.98 -1.78
N LYS A 13 34.84 -13.27 -1.63
CA LYS A 13 33.45 -13.75 -1.76
C LYS A 13 32.45 -12.92 -0.94
N ILE A 14 32.83 -12.47 0.26
CA ILE A 14 31.96 -11.65 1.12
C ILE A 14 31.61 -10.30 0.46
N ILE A 15 32.55 -9.70 -0.27
CA ILE A 15 32.31 -8.45 -0.99
C ILE A 15 31.44 -8.71 -2.23
N LEU A 16 31.69 -9.81 -2.93
CA LEU A 16 30.86 -10.21 -4.08
C LEU A 16 29.41 -10.49 -3.63
N HIS A 17 29.20 -11.18 -2.50
CA HIS A 17 27.88 -11.39 -1.91
C HIS A 17 27.20 -10.05 -1.52
N ASN A 18 27.96 -9.10 -0.98
CA ASN A 18 27.45 -7.77 -0.65
C ASN A 18 27.03 -6.98 -1.89
N ILE A 19 27.79 -7.10 -2.99
CA ILE A 19 27.40 -6.54 -4.28
C ILE A 19 26.10 -7.19 -4.78
N LEU A 20 26.03 -8.53 -4.81
CA LEU A 20 24.84 -9.25 -5.23
C LEU A 20 23.59 -8.85 -4.43
N SER A 21 23.73 -8.63 -3.11
CA SER A 21 22.60 -8.25 -2.24
C SER A 21 22.02 -6.86 -2.55
N ARG A 22 22.78 -6.00 -3.23
CA ARG A 22 22.36 -4.65 -3.61
C ARG A 22 21.83 -4.54 -5.05
N LEU A 23 21.99 -5.58 -5.83
CA LEU A 23 21.52 -5.61 -7.22
C LEU A 23 20.06 -6.08 -7.28
N PRO A 24 19.29 -5.60 -8.27
CA PRO A 24 18.04 -6.24 -8.65
C PRO A 24 18.28 -7.72 -8.95
N ARG A 25 17.33 -8.60 -8.60
CA ARG A 25 17.52 -10.06 -8.66
C ARG A 25 17.94 -10.58 -10.03
N VAL A 26 17.35 -10.03 -11.09
CA VAL A 26 17.69 -10.40 -12.47
C VAL A 26 19.13 -10.07 -12.78
N ASP A 27 19.61 -8.92 -12.35
CA ASP A 27 20.98 -8.46 -12.59
C ASP A 27 21.96 -9.25 -11.72
N ALA A 28 21.62 -9.55 -10.47
CA ALA A 28 22.40 -10.46 -9.62
C ALA A 28 22.57 -11.84 -10.27
N ALA A 29 21.53 -12.40 -10.87
CA ALA A 29 21.63 -13.65 -11.61
C ALA A 29 22.48 -13.52 -12.89
N ARG A 30 22.35 -12.40 -13.61
CA ARG A 30 23.14 -12.11 -14.80
C ARG A 30 24.64 -12.00 -14.52
N THR A 31 25.06 -11.57 -13.32
CA THR A 31 26.47 -11.52 -12.96
C THR A 31 27.15 -12.91 -13.02
N SER A 32 26.40 -14.01 -12.89
CA SER A 32 26.91 -15.37 -12.94
C SER A 32 27.62 -15.73 -14.28
N ILE A 33 27.32 -14.98 -15.35
CA ILE A 33 27.98 -15.18 -16.66
C ILE A 33 29.31 -14.42 -16.81
N LEU A 34 29.63 -13.49 -15.90
CA LEU A 34 30.82 -12.64 -16.02
C LEU A 34 32.13 -13.41 -15.82
N SER A 35 32.16 -14.32 -14.86
CA SER A 35 33.31 -15.18 -14.61
C SER A 35 32.95 -16.41 -13.76
N LYS A 36 33.91 -17.37 -13.65
CA LYS A 36 33.74 -18.54 -12.75
C LYS A 36 33.56 -18.11 -11.28
N SER A 37 34.28 -17.07 -10.84
CA SER A 37 34.16 -16.52 -9.48
C SER A 37 32.76 -15.97 -9.20
N TRP A 38 32.19 -15.23 -10.15
CA TRP A 38 30.80 -14.73 -10.05
C TRP A 38 29.77 -15.88 -10.08
N LEU A 39 29.99 -16.89 -10.91
CA LEU A 39 29.14 -18.07 -10.94
C LEU A 39 29.15 -18.84 -9.62
N GLU A 40 30.33 -19.08 -9.03
CA GLU A 40 30.46 -19.71 -7.73
C GLU A 40 29.83 -18.87 -6.62
N THR A 41 29.99 -17.53 -6.68
CA THR A 41 29.39 -16.61 -5.74
C THR A 41 27.88 -16.66 -5.82
N TRP A 42 27.31 -16.68 -7.03
CA TRP A 42 25.87 -16.86 -7.24
C TRP A 42 25.35 -18.20 -6.67
N TYR A 43 26.12 -19.28 -6.87
CA TYR A 43 25.70 -20.59 -6.33
C TYR A 43 25.77 -20.68 -4.81
N THR A 44 26.55 -19.87 -4.14
CA THR A 44 26.65 -19.81 -2.67
C THR A 44 25.91 -18.61 -2.06
N PHE A 45 25.18 -17.83 -2.86
CA PHE A 45 24.48 -16.63 -2.41
C PHE A 45 23.29 -17.02 -1.53
N SER A 46 23.32 -16.59 -0.27
CA SER A 46 22.41 -17.03 0.80
C SER A 46 20.99 -16.43 0.75
N ILE A 47 20.70 -15.57 -0.22
CA ILE A 47 19.36 -15.00 -0.45
C ILE A 47 18.72 -15.76 -1.61
N LEU A 48 17.77 -16.64 -1.29
CA LEU A 48 17.07 -17.49 -2.25
C LEU A 48 15.65 -16.97 -2.46
N CYS A 49 15.33 -16.66 -3.72
CA CYS A 49 14.03 -16.12 -4.08
C CYS A 49 13.48 -16.82 -5.31
N PHE A 50 12.35 -17.48 -5.14
CA PHE A 50 11.69 -18.25 -6.19
C PHE A 50 10.28 -17.72 -6.43
N CYS A 51 9.94 -17.48 -7.68
CA CYS A 51 8.61 -17.06 -8.12
C CYS A 51 8.22 -17.87 -9.36
N ASP A 52 7.06 -18.52 -9.34
CA ASP A 52 6.57 -19.36 -10.43
C ASP A 52 6.32 -18.58 -11.72
N LEU A 53 5.94 -17.31 -11.65
CA LEU A 53 5.75 -16.48 -12.85
C LEU A 53 7.02 -16.35 -13.68
N GLN A 54 8.19 -16.27 -13.06
CA GLN A 54 9.47 -16.19 -13.77
C GLN A 54 9.78 -17.45 -14.57
N PHE A 55 9.21 -18.60 -14.17
CA PHE A 55 9.29 -19.86 -14.92
C PHE A 55 8.28 -19.97 -16.06
N ILE A 56 7.14 -19.30 -15.92
CA ILE A 56 6.06 -19.33 -16.90
C ILE A 56 6.34 -18.35 -18.04
N THR A 57 6.88 -17.18 -17.72
CA THR A 57 7.15 -16.09 -18.67
C THR A 57 8.65 -15.93 -18.87
N ARG A 58 9.19 -16.45 -19.99
CA ARG A 58 10.58 -16.19 -20.42
C ARG A 58 10.84 -14.74 -20.88
N SER A 59 9.86 -13.85 -20.78
CA SER A 59 9.91 -12.54 -21.44
C SER A 59 9.06 -11.50 -20.68
N ILE A 60 9.34 -11.16 -19.45
CA ILE A 60 8.68 -10.01 -18.82
C ILE A 60 9.65 -9.31 -17.86
N GLN A 61 9.58 -7.97 -17.89
CA GLN A 61 10.34 -7.01 -17.09
C GLN A 61 10.30 -7.24 -15.57
N PRO A 62 11.24 -6.66 -14.80
CA PRO A 62 11.32 -6.85 -13.35
C PRO A 62 10.05 -6.35 -12.68
N MET A 63 9.39 -7.22 -11.93
CA MET A 63 8.25 -6.83 -11.11
C MET A 63 8.74 -6.24 -9.79
N GLU A 64 8.75 -4.94 -9.67
CA GLU A 64 9.05 -4.22 -8.41
C GLU A 64 7.82 -4.04 -7.52
N ASP A 65 6.60 -4.28 -8.03
CA ASP A 65 5.35 -3.95 -7.32
C ASP A 65 4.48 -5.19 -7.03
N ILE A 66 4.80 -5.89 -5.94
CA ILE A 66 3.99 -7.03 -5.47
C ILE A 66 2.65 -6.55 -4.87
N ALA A 67 2.55 -5.31 -4.39
CA ALA A 67 1.33 -4.76 -3.82
C ALA A 67 0.23 -4.58 -4.87
N GLY A 68 0.57 -4.09 -6.06
CA GLY A 68 -0.36 -3.94 -7.18
C GLY A 68 -0.87 -5.27 -7.77
N MET A 69 -0.13 -6.38 -7.58
CA MET A 69 -0.57 -7.70 -8.08
C MET A 69 -1.74 -8.32 -7.31
N PHE A 70 -2.06 -7.83 -6.13
CA PHE A 70 -3.22 -8.32 -5.38
C PHE A 70 -4.56 -7.80 -5.91
N SER A 71 -4.55 -6.81 -6.81
CA SER A 71 -5.74 -6.15 -7.34
C SER A 71 -6.14 -6.55 -8.76
N GLN A 72 -5.32 -7.29 -9.55
CA GLN A 72 -5.70 -7.67 -10.93
C GLN A 72 -6.03 -9.17 -11.08
N PRO A 73 -7.08 -9.51 -11.89
CA PRO A 73 -7.39 -10.90 -12.24
C PRO A 73 -6.36 -11.45 -13.22
N VAL A 74 -5.67 -12.51 -12.82
CA VAL A 74 -4.60 -13.16 -13.58
C VAL A 74 -5.17 -14.35 -14.35
N GLU A 75 -6.15 -14.14 -15.25
CA GLU A 75 -6.91 -15.25 -15.87
C GLU A 75 -6.29 -15.90 -17.11
N ASP A 76 -5.38 -15.26 -17.85
CA ASP A 76 -5.09 -15.68 -19.25
C ASP A 76 -3.70 -16.24 -19.56
N LEU A 77 -2.90 -16.68 -18.59
CA LEU A 77 -1.60 -17.27 -18.88
C LEU A 77 -1.67 -18.82 -18.96
N PRO A 78 -1.06 -19.46 -19.99
CA PRO A 78 -1.15 -20.90 -20.18
C PRO A 78 -0.52 -21.67 -19.01
N ARG A 79 -1.26 -22.67 -18.50
CA ARG A 79 -0.80 -23.58 -17.45
C ARG A 79 0.33 -24.46 -17.99
N LYS A 80 1.58 -24.10 -17.74
CA LYS A 80 2.74 -24.93 -18.04
C LYS A 80 3.19 -25.76 -16.83
N ASN A 81 3.87 -26.87 -17.09
CA ASN A 81 4.18 -27.96 -16.21
C ASN A 81 4.82 -27.54 -14.86
N ASN A 82 4.11 -27.77 -13.75
CA ASN A 82 4.48 -27.40 -12.39
C ASN A 82 5.71 -28.17 -11.86
N LYS A 83 6.04 -29.34 -12.46
CA LYS A 83 7.10 -30.18 -11.95
C LYS A 83 8.47 -29.52 -12.06
N ASP A 84 8.74 -28.84 -13.15
CA ASP A 84 10.08 -28.29 -13.42
C ASP A 84 10.44 -27.16 -12.42
N PHE A 85 9.48 -26.35 -12.03
CA PHE A 85 9.70 -25.29 -11.04
C PHE A 85 10.05 -25.85 -9.67
N ILE A 86 9.22 -26.75 -9.14
CA ILE A 86 9.45 -27.30 -7.80
C ILE A 86 10.70 -28.19 -7.75
N GLU A 87 11.00 -28.95 -8.82
CA GLU A 87 12.23 -29.74 -8.91
C GLU A 87 13.48 -28.84 -8.95
N TYR A 88 13.42 -27.70 -9.64
CA TYR A 88 14.49 -26.70 -9.60
C TYR A 88 14.70 -26.16 -8.19
N VAL A 89 13.62 -25.77 -7.48
CA VAL A 89 13.70 -25.26 -6.10
C VAL A 89 14.31 -26.31 -5.18
N LYS A 90 13.83 -27.57 -5.24
CA LYS A 90 14.36 -28.69 -4.45
C LYS A 90 15.84 -28.92 -4.73
N SER A 91 16.22 -29.01 -6.01
CA SER A 91 17.62 -29.21 -6.41
C SER A 91 18.52 -28.12 -5.85
N ARG A 92 18.03 -26.86 -5.88
CA ARG A 92 18.79 -25.73 -5.35
C ARG A 92 18.95 -25.82 -3.83
N LEU A 93 17.87 -26.16 -3.09
CA LEU A 93 17.89 -26.31 -1.64
C LEU A 93 18.76 -27.50 -1.20
N LEU A 94 18.67 -28.62 -1.90
CA LEU A 94 19.53 -29.78 -1.64
C LEU A 94 21.00 -29.46 -1.84
N SER A 95 21.34 -28.69 -2.89
CA SER A 95 22.72 -28.22 -3.09
C SER A 95 23.26 -27.38 -1.94
N PHE A 96 22.41 -26.53 -1.32
CA PHE A 96 22.77 -25.77 -0.10
C PHE A 96 22.94 -26.71 1.11
N TRP A 97 22.02 -27.65 1.26
CA TRP A 97 22.08 -28.65 2.32
C TRP A 97 23.35 -29.50 2.26
N ASP A 98 23.67 -30.07 1.09
CA ASP A 98 24.85 -30.92 0.88
C ASP A 98 26.16 -30.17 1.15
N GLN A 99 26.23 -28.88 0.80
CA GLN A 99 27.37 -28.01 1.03
C GLN A 99 27.38 -27.37 2.43
N ARG A 100 26.37 -27.63 3.27
CA ARG A 100 26.17 -27.03 4.59
C ARG A 100 26.19 -25.50 4.56
N LEU A 101 25.64 -24.90 3.52
CA LEU A 101 25.52 -23.45 3.38
C LEU A 101 24.30 -22.94 4.14
N ALA A 102 24.47 -21.81 4.82
CA ALA A 102 23.36 -21.14 5.47
C ALA A 102 22.47 -20.43 4.45
N ILE A 103 21.16 -20.51 4.62
CA ILE A 103 20.17 -19.72 3.89
C ILE A 103 19.76 -18.56 4.77
N LYS A 104 20.17 -17.35 4.40
CA LYS A 104 19.83 -16.15 5.17
C LYS A 104 18.38 -15.71 4.93
N GLU A 105 17.99 -15.63 3.65
CA GLU A 105 16.63 -15.29 3.24
C GLU A 105 16.07 -16.35 2.30
N PHE A 106 14.84 -16.75 2.56
CA PHE A 106 14.07 -17.61 1.67
C PHE A 106 12.73 -16.96 1.36
N LYS A 107 12.55 -16.60 0.08
CA LYS A 107 11.31 -16.07 -0.46
C LYS A 107 10.75 -17.00 -1.49
N PHE A 108 9.52 -17.45 -1.28
CA PHE A 108 8.87 -18.43 -2.15
C PHE A 108 7.46 -17.96 -2.50
N THR A 109 7.24 -17.66 -3.77
CA THR A 109 5.99 -17.11 -4.28
C THR A 109 5.39 -18.03 -5.33
N VAL A 110 4.18 -18.49 -5.09
CA VAL A 110 3.39 -19.30 -6.00
C VAL A 110 2.06 -18.63 -6.26
N LEU A 111 1.86 -18.18 -7.48
CA LEU A 111 0.70 -17.42 -7.90
C LEU A 111 -0.28 -18.21 -8.74
N LYS A 112 0.20 -19.19 -9.51
CA LYS A 112 -0.61 -19.95 -10.48
C LYS A 112 -0.44 -21.46 -10.43
N LEU A 113 0.63 -21.93 -9.81
CA LEU A 113 0.94 -23.33 -9.83
C LEU A 113 0.30 -24.07 -8.65
N HIS A 114 -0.21 -25.27 -8.90
CA HIS A 114 -0.57 -26.19 -7.83
C HIS A 114 0.68 -26.95 -7.38
N ILE A 115 1.11 -26.74 -6.14
CA ILE A 115 2.22 -27.46 -5.52
C ILE A 115 1.66 -28.47 -4.54
N LYS A 116 2.20 -29.69 -4.57
CA LYS A 116 1.86 -30.70 -3.58
C LYS A 116 2.40 -30.33 -2.22
N SER A 117 1.60 -30.50 -1.17
CA SER A 117 2.00 -30.19 0.21
C SER A 117 3.32 -30.85 0.60
N ASN A 118 3.53 -32.12 0.27
CA ASN A 118 4.76 -32.85 0.58
C ASN A 118 6.03 -32.26 -0.04
N ASP A 119 5.91 -31.66 -1.24
CA ASP A 119 7.03 -31.00 -1.91
C ASP A 119 7.42 -29.70 -1.21
N LEU A 120 6.41 -28.94 -0.78
CA LEU A 120 6.62 -27.72 -0.01
C LEU A 120 7.14 -28.01 1.41
N ASP A 121 6.64 -29.07 2.05
CA ASP A 121 7.11 -29.55 3.35
C ASP A 121 8.60 -29.88 3.32
N LEU A 122 9.07 -30.55 2.26
CA LEU A 122 10.49 -30.84 2.08
C LEU A 122 11.31 -29.55 1.93
N CYS A 123 10.84 -28.61 1.10
CA CYS A 123 11.51 -27.32 0.92
C CYS A 123 11.62 -26.56 2.25
N LEU A 124 10.52 -26.44 2.99
CA LEU A 124 10.50 -25.72 4.26
C LEU A 124 11.30 -26.43 5.35
N LYS A 125 11.38 -27.75 5.35
CA LYS A 125 12.27 -28.51 6.23
C LYS A 125 13.74 -28.14 5.98
N LEU A 126 14.20 -28.21 4.73
CA LEU A 126 15.58 -27.86 4.37
C LEU A 126 15.92 -26.40 4.75
N VAL A 127 14.98 -25.48 4.52
CA VAL A 127 15.12 -24.06 4.88
C VAL A 127 15.20 -23.87 6.40
N SER A 128 14.33 -24.53 7.16
CA SER A 128 14.32 -24.40 8.64
C SER A 128 15.61 -24.93 9.28
N GLU A 129 16.17 -26.01 8.73
CA GLU A 129 17.42 -26.61 9.19
C GLU A 129 18.67 -25.83 8.75
N SER A 130 18.56 -24.94 7.76
CA SER A 130 19.67 -24.09 7.26
C SER A 130 19.86 -22.78 8.01
N GLY A 131 19.13 -22.54 9.12
CA GLY A 131 19.31 -21.35 9.96
C GLY A 131 18.76 -20.06 9.35
N VAL A 132 17.65 -20.15 8.62
CA VAL A 132 17.01 -18.99 7.97
C VAL A 132 16.66 -17.85 8.92
N GLU A 133 16.97 -16.62 8.50
CA GLU A 133 16.66 -15.40 9.24
C GLU A 133 15.37 -14.74 8.73
N VAL A 134 15.10 -14.82 7.43
CA VAL A 134 13.91 -14.24 6.78
C VAL A 134 13.18 -15.31 5.98
N LEU A 135 11.93 -15.59 6.35
CA LEU A 135 11.03 -16.46 5.61
C LEU A 135 9.84 -15.66 5.08
N ASP A 136 9.70 -15.60 3.74
CA ASP A 136 8.56 -14.99 3.05
C ASP A 136 7.90 -16.05 2.15
N LEU A 137 6.73 -16.51 2.56
CA LEU A 137 5.96 -17.54 1.87
C LEU A 137 4.65 -16.93 1.35
N CYS A 138 4.47 -16.90 0.05
CA CYS A 138 3.28 -16.43 -0.63
C CYS A 138 2.67 -17.54 -1.47
N LEU A 139 1.54 -18.09 -1.04
CA LEU A 139 0.79 -19.12 -1.73
C LEU A 139 -0.58 -18.57 -2.14
N ARG A 140 -0.77 -18.38 -3.43
CA ARG A 140 -2.01 -17.84 -3.98
C ARG A 140 -2.80 -18.98 -4.64
N ASP A 141 -4.07 -19.10 -4.28
CA ASP A 141 -4.98 -19.94 -5.06
C ASP A 141 -5.38 -19.15 -6.32
N GLY A 142 -5.27 -19.75 -7.49
CA GLY A 142 -5.60 -19.12 -8.79
C GLY A 142 -7.06 -18.72 -8.97
N SER A 143 -7.90 -18.84 -7.95
CA SER A 143 -9.29 -18.42 -7.92
C SER A 143 -9.48 -17.11 -7.17
N PHE A 144 -9.19 -15.98 -7.83
CA PHE A 144 -9.68 -14.67 -7.38
C PHE A 144 -11.14 -14.48 -7.84
N GLY A 145 -12.04 -15.13 -7.19
CA GLY A 145 -13.46 -14.87 -7.26
C GLY A 145 -14.00 -14.71 -5.85
N HIS A 146 -14.91 -13.80 -5.63
CA HIS A 146 -15.65 -13.53 -4.40
C HIS A 146 -16.42 -14.76 -3.87
N HIS A 147 -15.76 -15.89 -3.63
CA HIS A 147 -16.40 -17.07 -3.11
C HIS A 147 -16.00 -17.29 -1.64
N GLU A 148 -16.81 -16.70 -0.75
CA GLU A 148 -16.88 -17.06 0.67
C GLU A 148 -17.16 -18.56 0.92
N LYS A 149 -17.23 -19.41 -0.10
CA LYS A 149 -17.63 -20.83 0.00
C LYS A 149 -16.61 -21.86 -0.46
N GLY A 150 -15.41 -21.49 -0.86
CA GLY A 150 -14.38 -22.43 -1.22
C GLY A 150 -13.44 -22.72 -0.05
N ARG A 151 -13.74 -23.71 0.79
CA ARG A 151 -12.71 -24.43 1.58
C ARG A 151 -11.83 -25.22 0.62
N GLY A 152 -11.08 -24.51 -0.25
CA GLY A 152 -9.98 -25.09 -0.98
C GLY A 152 -8.96 -25.64 0.02
N GLU A 153 -8.16 -26.61 -0.38
CA GLU A 153 -7.11 -27.20 0.46
C GLU A 153 -6.08 -26.11 0.81
N CYS A 154 -6.20 -25.55 2.03
CA CYS A 154 -5.19 -24.62 2.55
C CYS A 154 -3.93 -25.39 2.90
N TYR A 155 -2.77 -24.84 2.59
CA TYR A 155 -1.51 -25.41 3.02
C TYR A 155 -1.34 -25.24 4.53
N VAL A 156 -1.13 -26.32 5.25
CA VAL A 156 -0.89 -26.29 6.70
C VAL A 156 0.60 -26.04 6.94
N LEU A 157 0.94 -24.97 7.63
CA LEU A 157 2.33 -24.61 7.92
C LEU A 157 2.99 -25.67 8.80
N PRO A 158 4.17 -26.23 8.40
CA PRO A 158 4.83 -27.27 9.17
C PRO A 158 5.41 -26.76 10.49
N LYS A 159 5.33 -27.61 11.53
CA LYS A 159 5.80 -27.32 12.89
C LYS A 159 7.28 -26.92 12.96
N GLY A 160 8.13 -27.43 12.07
CA GLY A 160 9.55 -27.10 12.02
C GLY A 160 9.84 -25.60 11.91
N ILE A 161 8.92 -24.83 11.35
CA ILE A 161 9.08 -23.36 11.21
C ILE A 161 9.04 -22.66 12.58
N ILE A 162 8.17 -23.10 13.51
CA ILE A 162 8.10 -22.50 14.88
C ILE A 162 9.32 -22.79 15.75
N GLU A 163 10.14 -23.72 15.35
CA GLU A 163 11.35 -24.10 16.07
C GLU A 163 12.60 -23.33 15.61
N VAL A 164 12.48 -22.52 14.54
CA VAL A 164 13.60 -21.77 13.97
C VAL A 164 13.95 -20.58 14.86
N LYS A 165 15.02 -20.71 15.63
CA LYS A 165 15.48 -19.68 16.58
C LYS A 165 16.11 -18.45 15.91
N SER A 166 16.67 -18.63 14.71
CA SER A 166 17.33 -17.56 13.92
C SER A 166 16.35 -16.63 13.22
N LEU A 167 15.05 -16.98 13.17
CA LEU A 167 14.07 -16.24 12.41
C LEU A 167 13.84 -14.85 13.00
N THR A 168 14.12 -13.83 12.20
CA THR A 168 13.92 -12.41 12.54
C THR A 168 12.70 -11.81 11.84
N LYS A 169 12.33 -12.36 10.67
CA LYS A 169 11.17 -11.93 9.89
C LYS A 169 10.41 -13.12 9.34
N LEU A 170 9.10 -13.15 9.62
CA LEU A 170 8.15 -14.15 9.10
C LEU A 170 7.05 -13.45 8.34
N VAL A 171 6.90 -13.79 7.07
CA VAL A 171 5.85 -13.30 6.18
C VAL A 171 5.09 -14.48 5.59
N LEU A 172 3.80 -14.57 5.91
CA LEU A 172 2.89 -15.58 5.38
C LEU A 172 1.76 -14.91 4.63
N LYS A 173 1.56 -15.28 3.36
CA LYS A 173 0.55 -14.66 2.48
C LYS A 173 -0.28 -15.72 1.75
N GLY A 174 -1.60 -15.56 1.78
CA GLY A 174 -2.56 -16.33 0.96
C GLY A 174 -3.09 -17.58 1.62
N VAL A 175 -3.25 -18.67 0.85
CA VAL A 175 -3.93 -19.91 1.26
C VAL A 175 -3.09 -20.77 2.23
N ILE A 176 -2.64 -20.17 3.30
CA ILE A 176 -1.86 -20.80 4.36
C ILE A 176 -2.72 -20.89 5.60
N ARG A 177 -2.80 -22.07 6.20
CA ARG A 177 -3.47 -22.29 7.49
C ARG A 177 -2.43 -22.38 8.61
N VAL A 178 -2.69 -21.62 9.65
CA VAL A 178 -1.96 -21.72 10.92
C VAL A 178 -2.81 -22.58 11.84
N ASP A 179 -2.46 -23.85 11.94
CA ASP A 179 -3.20 -24.87 12.69
C ASP A 179 -3.02 -24.71 14.21
N GLN A 180 -4.02 -25.16 14.98
CA GLN A 180 -3.96 -25.26 16.43
C GLN A 180 -2.77 -26.11 16.91
N ALA A 181 -2.37 -27.13 16.16
CA ALA A 181 -1.17 -27.90 16.46
C ALA A 181 0.11 -27.06 16.42
N PHE A 182 0.17 -26.02 15.58
CA PHE A 182 1.24 -25.04 15.55
C PHE A 182 1.29 -24.24 16.86
N MET A 183 0.14 -23.97 17.46
CA MET A 183 0.01 -23.16 18.68
C MET A 183 0.20 -23.96 19.97
N ASN A 184 0.06 -25.30 19.92
CA ASN A 184 0.21 -26.16 21.10
C ASN A 184 1.68 -26.56 21.39
N HIS A 185 2.63 -26.17 20.53
CA HIS A 185 4.06 -26.43 20.69
C HIS A 185 4.76 -25.21 21.32
N SER A 186 5.88 -25.44 21.99
CA SER A 186 6.69 -24.32 22.51
C SER A 186 7.30 -23.55 21.33
N ILE A 187 6.72 -22.39 21.07
CA ILE A 187 7.17 -21.46 20.03
C ILE A 187 8.54 -20.89 20.46
N LYS A 188 9.49 -20.86 19.51
CA LYS A 188 10.86 -20.42 19.76
C LYS A 188 11.25 -19.14 19.01
N PHE A 189 10.31 -18.27 18.77
CA PHE A 189 10.52 -17.01 18.02
C PHE A 189 11.20 -15.90 18.86
N PHE A 190 12.23 -16.27 19.60
CA PHE A 190 12.93 -15.31 20.47
C PHE A 190 13.64 -14.18 19.73
N SER A 191 13.96 -14.37 18.44
CA SER A 191 14.64 -13.39 17.60
C SER A 191 13.71 -12.64 16.68
N LEU A 192 12.41 -13.00 16.62
CA LEU A 192 11.47 -12.45 15.67
C LEU A 192 11.20 -10.96 15.95
N ARG A 193 11.40 -10.14 14.91
CA ARG A 193 11.18 -8.69 14.92
C ARG A 193 10.02 -8.27 14.04
N GLU A 194 9.77 -9.01 12.98
CA GLU A 194 8.72 -8.67 12.01
C GLU A 194 7.82 -9.88 11.76
N LEU A 195 6.52 -9.71 11.98
CA LEU A 195 5.48 -10.70 11.72
C LEU A 195 4.45 -10.12 10.76
N HIS A 196 4.30 -10.73 9.58
CA HIS A 196 3.31 -10.32 8.60
C HIS A 196 2.43 -11.51 8.22
N LEU A 197 1.16 -11.44 8.57
CA LEU A 197 0.14 -12.44 8.24
C LEU A 197 -0.92 -11.80 7.35
N LEU A 198 -0.90 -12.16 6.04
CA LEU A 198 -1.75 -11.53 5.04
C LEU A 198 -2.68 -12.57 4.40
N ARG A 199 -3.97 -12.47 4.69
CA ARG A 199 -5.02 -13.37 4.18
C ARG A 199 -4.78 -14.84 4.52
N VAL A 200 -4.16 -15.11 5.68
CA VAL A 200 -3.98 -16.47 6.20
C VAL A 200 -5.22 -16.94 6.92
N PHE A 201 -5.39 -18.26 7.01
CA PHE A 201 -6.50 -18.89 7.74
C PHE A 201 -6.04 -19.26 9.14
N LEU A 202 -6.85 -18.89 10.13
CA LEU A 202 -6.64 -19.22 11.53
C LEU A 202 -7.72 -20.20 12.00
N GLU A 203 -7.34 -21.23 12.72
CA GLU A 203 -8.30 -22.14 13.33
C GLU A 203 -8.81 -21.66 14.70
N ASP A 204 -8.02 -20.84 15.38
CA ASP A 204 -8.32 -20.33 16.73
C ASP A 204 -8.15 -18.82 16.79
N GLU A 205 -9.16 -18.10 17.29
CA GLU A 205 -9.14 -16.64 17.47
C GLU A 205 -7.96 -16.19 18.35
N HIS A 206 -7.56 -16.99 19.36
CA HIS A 206 -6.46 -16.66 20.27
C HIS A 206 -5.06 -17.10 19.76
N ALA A 207 -4.99 -17.70 18.57
CA ALA A 207 -3.74 -18.19 18.03
C ALA A 207 -2.71 -17.07 17.86
N ILE A 208 -3.15 -15.92 17.35
CA ILE A 208 -2.27 -14.75 17.11
C ILE A 208 -1.79 -14.16 18.44
N GLU A 209 -2.65 -14.01 19.43
CA GLU A 209 -2.29 -13.47 20.74
C GLU A 209 -1.20 -14.32 21.40
N ARG A 210 -1.37 -15.66 21.34
CA ARG A 210 -0.33 -16.60 21.84
C ARG A 210 0.97 -16.51 21.05
N LEU A 211 0.88 -16.43 19.72
CA LEU A 211 2.06 -16.27 18.85
C LEU A 211 2.84 -15.01 19.21
N ILE A 212 2.15 -13.88 19.28
CA ILE A 212 2.75 -12.57 19.58
C ILE A 212 3.37 -12.56 20.98
N SER A 213 2.70 -13.15 21.97
CA SER A 213 3.22 -13.24 23.36
C SER A 213 4.54 -14.01 23.45
N CYS A 214 4.82 -14.89 22.51
CA CYS A 214 6.08 -15.62 22.42
C CYS A 214 7.19 -14.86 21.67
N CYS A 215 6.95 -13.62 21.23
CA CYS A 215 7.88 -12.83 20.42
C CYS A 215 8.33 -11.55 21.17
N PRO A 216 9.21 -11.65 22.20
CA PRO A 216 9.54 -10.50 23.05
C PRO A 216 10.30 -9.37 22.34
N LEU A 217 10.87 -9.64 21.17
CA LEU A 217 11.64 -8.67 20.38
C LEU A 217 10.85 -8.11 19.22
N ILE A 218 9.55 -8.38 19.14
CA ILE A 218 8.71 -7.94 18.01
C ILE A 218 8.68 -6.42 17.88
N GLU A 219 8.93 -5.91 16.68
CA GLU A 219 8.96 -4.48 16.34
C GLU A 219 7.84 -4.11 15.37
N ILE A 220 7.48 -5.02 14.46
CA ILE A 220 6.48 -4.78 13.43
C ILE A 220 5.49 -5.95 13.39
N ILE A 221 4.21 -5.63 13.46
CA ILE A 221 3.10 -6.57 13.29
C ILE A 221 2.22 -6.09 12.16
N THR A 222 1.99 -6.95 11.16
CA THR A 222 1.01 -6.71 10.09
C THR A 222 0.04 -7.88 10.04
N LEU A 223 -1.22 -7.62 10.30
CA LEU A 223 -2.30 -8.58 10.27
C LEU A 223 -3.37 -8.11 9.29
N MET A 224 -3.41 -8.69 8.11
CA MET A 224 -4.50 -8.51 7.14
C MET A 224 -5.24 -9.84 7.05
N LEU A 225 -6.27 -10.02 7.85
CA LEU A 225 -6.97 -11.29 7.96
C LEU A 225 -8.20 -11.32 7.04
N SER A 226 -8.65 -12.53 6.71
CA SER A 226 -9.94 -12.71 6.03
C SER A 226 -11.08 -12.25 6.95
N ARG A 227 -12.08 -11.59 6.37
CA ARG A 227 -13.23 -11.05 7.12
C ARG A 227 -13.86 -12.10 8.05
N GLY A 228 -14.03 -11.73 9.31
CA GLY A 228 -14.69 -12.59 10.32
C GLY A 228 -13.83 -13.73 10.87
N SER A 229 -12.55 -13.82 10.53
CA SER A 229 -11.63 -14.82 11.09
C SER A 229 -11.25 -14.53 12.54
N MET A 230 -11.33 -13.28 12.98
CA MET A 230 -10.99 -12.85 14.33
C MET A 230 -11.86 -11.67 14.75
N LYS A 231 -12.48 -11.72 15.96
CA LYS A 231 -13.33 -10.64 16.47
C LYS A 231 -12.53 -9.61 17.24
N SER A 232 -11.62 -10.06 18.08
CA SER A 232 -10.82 -9.19 18.94
C SER A 232 -9.36 -9.60 18.94
N LEU A 233 -8.48 -8.62 19.12
CA LEU A 233 -7.04 -8.80 19.24
C LEU A 233 -6.53 -7.99 20.44
N SER A 234 -5.87 -8.65 21.36
CA SER A 234 -5.20 -8.02 22.50
C SER A 234 -3.68 -8.18 22.40
N MET A 235 -2.98 -7.06 22.46
CA MET A 235 -1.51 -7.01 22.42
C MET A 235 -1.01 -6.44 23.73
N HIS A 236 -0.37 -7.30 24.56
CA HIS A 236 0.13 -6.95 25.88
C HIS A 236 1.64 -7.14 26.00
N GLY A 237 2.29 -6.27 26.76
CA GLY A 237 3.70 -6.45 27.14
C GLY A 237 4.73 -6.31 26.02
N LEU A 238 4.36 -5.76 24.86
CA LEU A 238 5.20 -5.67 23.67
C LEU A 238 6.03 -4.38 23.67
N GLN A 239 7.01 -4.30 24.54
CA GLN A 239 7.78 -3.08 24.80
C GLN A 239 8.62 -2.57 23.61
N LYS A 240 8.91 -3.40 22.60
CA LYS A 240 9.68 -3.04 21.41
C LYS A 240 8.82 -2.79 20.18
N LEU A 241 7.52 -2.97 20.29
CA LEU A 241 6.58 -2.82 19.19
C LEU A 241 6.52 -1.36 18.72
N LYS A 242 6.84 -1.10 17.46
CA LYS A 242 6.90 0.23 16.83
C LYS A 242 5.78 0.46 15.84
N THR A 243 5.47 -0.58 15.06
CA THR A 243 4.48 -0.46 13.97
C THR A 243 3.45 -1.57 14.07
N VAL A 244 2.19 -1.18 14.03
CA VAL A 244 1.04 -2.07 14.03
C VAL A 244 0.18 -1.76 12.82
N TYR A 245 -0.01 -2.75 11.96
CA TYR A 245 -0.99 -2.72 10.88
C TYR A 245 -2.02 -3.82 11.11
N VAL A 246 -3.28 -3.46 11.23
CA VAL A 246 -4.38 -4.40 11.46
C VAL A 246 -5.52 -4.12 10.48
N ASP A 247 -5.92 -5.16 9.73
CA ASP A 247 -7.04 -5.13 8.82
C ASP A 247 -7.96 -6.35 9.04
N GLY A 248 -9.27 -6.11 9.05
CA GLY A 248 -10.28 -7.15 9.19
C GLY A 248 -10.58 -7.61 10.63
N ILE A 249 -10.04 -6.96 11.66
CA ILE A 249 -10.29 -7.22 13.08
C ILE A 249 -11.14 -6.10 13.68
N LYS A 250 -12.27 -6.46 14.30
CA LYS A 250 -13.24 -5.48 14.81
C LYS A 250 -12.77 -4.73 16.06
N GLU A 251 -12.18 -5.43 17.00
CA GLU A 251 -11.77 -4.87 18.29
C GLU A 251 -10.26 -5.06 18.48
N VAL A 252 -9.53 -3.99 18.70
CA VAL A 252 -8.08 -4.02 18.88
C VAL A 252 -7.71 -3.31 20.18
N TYR A 253 -6.98 -4.00 21.04
CA TYR A 253 -6.51 -3.49 22.32
C TYR A 253 -4.97 -3.54 22.35
N ILE A 254 -4.34 -2.37 22.50
CA ILE A 254 -2.89 -2.24 22.59
C ILE A 254 -2.55 -1.74 23.99
N ASP A 255 -2.10 -2.64 24.83
CA ASP A 255 -1.79 -2.35 26.22
C ASP A 255 -0.28 -2.53 26.50
N GLU A 256 0.30 -1.67 27.33
CA GLU A 256 1.72 -1.70 27.71
C GLU A 256 2.73 -1.63 26.52
N ALA A 257 2.28 -1.12 25.36
CA ALA A 257 3.12 -0.93 24.17
C ALA A 257 3.44 0.56 23.97
N SER A 258 4.11 1.16 24.93
CA SER A 258 4.46 2.60 24.93
C SER A 258 5.38 3.00 23.76
N SER A 259 6.07 2.05 23.13
CA SER A 259 6.99 2.29 22.01
C SER A 259 6.33 2.39 20.63
N VAL A 260 5.01 2.15 20.52
CA VAL A 260 4.29 2.24 19.24
C VAL A 260 4.34 3.66 18.69
N GLN A 261 4.83 3.77 17.45
CA GLN A 261 4.97 5.02 16.71
C GLN A 261 4.02 5.11 15.53
N SER A 262 3.69 3.98 14.91
CA SER A 262 2.81 3.93 13.72
C SER A 262 1.69 2.91 13.94
N LEU A 263 0.46 3.35 13.80
CA LEU A 263 -0.74 2.52 13.91
C LEU A 263 -1.62 2.69 12.68
N TYR A 264 -1.81 1.61 11.95
CA TYR A 264 -2.67 1.53 10.76
C TYR A 264 -3.80 0.54 11.05
N TYR A 265 -5.01 1.04 11.10
CA TYR A 265 -6.19 0.23 11.37
C TYR A 265 -7.18 0.33 10.21
N CYS A 266 -7.48 -0.82 9.62
CA CYS A 266 -8.50 -0.94 8.57
C CYS A 266 -9.63 -1.85 9.03
N HIS A 267 -10.87 -1.38 8.88
CA HIS A 267 -12.05 -2.15 9.25
C HIS A 267 -13.20 -1.93 8.26
N ASP A 268 -13.37 -2.86 7.36
CA ASP A 268 -14.39 -2.81 6.29
C ASP A 268 -15.60 -3.72 6.57
N CYS A 269 -15.93 -3.99 7.85
CA CYS A 269 -17.12 -4.78 8.19
C CYS A 269 -18.35 -3.90 8.32
N LEU A 270 -19.30 -4.04 7.40
CA LEU A 270 -20.62 -3.42 7.47
C LEU A 270 -21.34 -3.85 8.78
N ASN A 271 -22.00 -2.91 9.44
CA ASN A 271 -22.91 -3.12 10.59
C ASN A 271 -22.27 -3.38 11.97
N ALA A 272 -21.01 -3.05 12.19
CA ALA A 272 -20.45 -3.16 13.53
C ALA A 272 -19.61 -1.93 13.90
N PRO A 273 -19.85 -1.27 15.05
CA PRO A 273 -18.97 -0.21 15.51
C PRO A 273 -17.58 -0.79 15.73
N PHE A 274 -16.57 -0.06 15.27
CA PHE A 274 -15.18 -0.40 15.56
C PHE A 274 -14.82 -0.05 17.01
N LYS A 275 -13.93 -0.82 17.59
CA LYS A 275 -13.42 -0.52 18.91
C LYS A 275 -11.91 -0.71 18.93
N ILE A 276 -11.22 0.39 19.07
CA ILE A 276 -9.76 0.38 19.16
C ILE A 276 -9.33 1.12 20.42
N ASP A 277 -8.56 0.46 21.28
CA ASP A 277 -7.96 1.07 22.46
C ASP A 277 -6.45 1.12 22.30
N PHE A 278 -5.94 2.33 22.07
CA PHE A 278 -4.53 2.64 21.90
C PHE A 278 -4.11 3.87 22.72
N ILE A 279 -4.90 4.24 23.72
CA ILE A 279 -4.68 5.44 24.55
C ILE A 279 -3.31 5.41 25.24
N ARG A 280 -2.75 4.22 25.45
CA ARG A 280 -1.43 4.06 26.08
C ARG A 280 -0.25 4.22 25.13
N CYS A 281 -0.49 4.32 23.82
CA CYS A 281 0.54 4.56 22.79
C CYS A 281 0.98 6.03 22.74
N LYS A 282 1.52 6.56 23.83
CA LYS A 282 1.84 7.99 23.98
C LYS A 282 2.86 8.55 22.99
N TYR A 283 3.66 7.71 22.36
CA TYR A 283 4.68 8.10 21.38
C TYR A 283 4.21 7.94 19.92
N LEU A 284 2.88 7.78 19.74
CA LEU A 284 2.30 7.65 18.40
C LEU A 284 2.59 8.89 17.56
N LYS A 285 3.15 8.65 16.37
CA LYS A 285 3.50 9.66 15.37
C LYS A 285 2.60 9.59 14.15
N GLU A 286 2.17 8.39 13.80
CA GLU A 286 1.38 8.12 12.61
C GLU A 286 0.14 7.33 12.99
N LEU A 287 -1.03 7.84 12.65
CA LEU A 287 -2.32 7.19 12.83
C LEU A 287 -3.09 7.19 11.52
N LEU A 288 -3.36 5.99 10.99
CA LEU A 288 -4.26 5.79 9.87
C LEU A 288 -5.47 4.98 10.32
N LEU A 289 -6.66 5.50 10.07
CA LEU A 289 -7.93 4.86 10.32
C LEU A 289 -8.71 4.74 9.00
N CYS A 290 -8.71 3.56 8.40
CA CYS A 290 -9.56 3.21 7.28
C CYS A 290 -10.80 2.48 7.83
N LEU A 291 -11.93 3.16 7.84
CA LEU A 291 -13.15 2.70 8.48
C LEU A 291 -14.16 2.23 7.41
N ASN A 292 -15.39 2.03 7.79
CA ASN A 292 -16.45 1.74 6.85
C ASN A 292 -17.42 2.93 6.72
N SER A 293 -18.10 3.02 5.60
CA SER A 293 -19.06 4.10 5.28
C SER A 293 -20.24 4.24 6.23
N THR A 294 -20.34 3.42 7.28
CA THR A 294 -21.39 3.50 8.33
C THR A 294 -20.82 3.97 9.68
N THR A 295 -19.51 4.08 9.80
CA THR A 295 -18.84 4.52 11.04
C THR A 295 -18.90 6.04 11.17
N ILE A 296 -19.36 6.52 12.31
CA ILE A 296 -19.46 7.95 12.60
C ILE A 296 -18.29 8.38 13.46
N ILE A 297 -17.51 9.35 12.99
CA ILE A 297 -16.51 10.07 13.77
C ILE A 297 -17.04 11.48 14.07
N THR A 298 -17.21 11.77 15.35
CA THR A 298 -17.73 13.07 15.80
C THR A 298 -16.61 14.07 16.08
N ASP A 299 -16.93 15.35 16.10
CA ASP A 299 -16.01 16.42 16.54
C ASP A 299 -15.43 16.13 17.93
N LYS A 300 -16.26 15.65 18.85
CA LYS A 300 -15.82 15.24 20.19
C LYS A 300 -14.67 14.22 20.16
N TRP A 301 -14.67 13.31 19.17
CA TRP A 301 -13.59 12.33 19.01
C TRP A 301 -12.25 13.00 18.74
N PHE A 302 -12.20 14.03 17.86
CA PHE A 302 -10.98 14.78 17.60
C PHE A 302 -10.50 15.54 18.84
N LEU A 303 -11.41 16.22 19.53
CA LEU A 303 -11.12 16.99 20.75
C LEU A 303 -10.60 16.12 21.90
N GLU A 304 -11.07 14.87 22.01
CA GLU A 304 -10.64 13.94 23.06
C GLU A 304 -9.38 13.15 22.69
N LEU A 305 -9.16 12.90 21.39
CA LEU A 305 -8.06 12.06 20.92
C LEU A 305 -6.75 12.81 20.77
N LEU A 306 -6.75 13.94 20.02
CA LEU A 306 -5.50 14.63 19.65
C LEU A 306 -4.66 15.07 20.86
N PRO A 307 -5.24 15.55 21.97
CA PRO A 307 -4.45 15.89 23.15
C PRO A 307 -3.73 14.72 23.82
N LYS A 308 -4.18 13.48 23.56
CA LYS A 308 -3.56 12.27 24.14
C LYS A 308 -2.29 11.85 23.40
N PHE A 309 -2.08 12.37 22.18
CA PHE A 309 -0.95 12.02 21.31
C PHE A 309 -0.10 13.24 20.96
N PRO A 310 0.69 13.74 21.91
CA PRO A 310 1.44 14.99 21.73
C PRO A 310 2.56 14.91 20.68
N PHE A 311 2.84 13.73 20.13
CA PHE A 311 3.84 13.50 19.08
C PHE A 311 3.23 13.13 17.73
N LEU A 312 1.90 13.22 17.58
CA LEU A 312 1.22 12.84 16.34
C LEU A 312 1.56 13.81 15.21
N GLU A 313 2.28 13.33 14.22
CA GLU A 313 2.72 14.09 13.05
C GLU A 313 1.84 13.82 11.82
N THR A 314 1.27 12.61 11.72
CA THR A 314 0.45 12.17 10.58
C THR A 314 -0.89 11.64 11.08
N LEU A 315 -1.98 12.15 10.54
CA LEU A 315 -3.35 11.68 10.78
C LEU A 315 -4.04 11.45 9.43
N GLU A 316 -4.48 10.21 9.21
CA GLU A 316 -5.22 9.82 8.02
C GLU A 316 -6.53 9.16 8.43
N ILE A 317 -7.64 9.61 7.87
CA ILE A 317 -8.98 9.12 8.15
C ILE A 317 -9.70 8.87 6.83
N TRP A 318 -10.07 7.61 6.61
CA TRP A 318 -10.66 7.18 5.35
C TRP A 318 -12.00 6.49 5.57
N ASN A 319 -12.92 6.71 4.62
CA ASN A 319 -14.15 5.95 4.45
C ASN A 319 -15.05 5.92 5.70
N CYS A 320 -15.46 7.10 6.19
CA CYS A 320 -16.34 7.22 7.35
C CYS A 320 -17.38 8.34 7.18
N ILE A 321 -18.30 8.43 8.12
CA ILE A 321 -19.21 9.56 8.27
C ILE A 321 -18.62 10.52 9.30
N LEU A 322 -18.34 11.75 8.92
CA LEU A 322 -17.92 12.79 9.84
C LEU A 322 -19.13 13.54 10.42
N SER A 323 -18.98 14.20 11.56
CA SER A 323 -19.94 15.22 11.97
C SER A 323 -19.98 16.36 10.97
N GLU A 324 -21.07 17.11 10.92
CA GLU A 324 -21.21 18.24 9.99
C GLU A 324 -20.11 19.29 10.19
N THR A 325 -19.65 19.46 11.42
CA THR A 325 -18.53 20.34 11.78
C THR A 325 -17.48 19.54 12.53
N ILE A 326 -16.21 19.73 12.17
CA ILE A 326 -15.05 19.16 12.88
C ILE A 326 -14.04 20.26 13.20
N ASN A 327 -13.40 20.13 14.38
CA ASN A 327 -12.33 21.01 14.82
C ASN A 327 -11.08 20.18 15.11
N ILE A 328 -10.03 20.41 14.33
CA ILE A 328 -8.74 19.71 14.45
C ILE A 328 -7.72 20.70 14.97
N SER A 329 -7.26 20.52 16.22
CA SER A 329 -6.21 21.37 16.79
C SER A 329 -5.02 20.53 17.23
N SER A 330 -3.86 20.75 16.60
CA SER A 330 -2.61 20.04 16.92
C SER A 330 -1.39 20.81 16.44
N VAL A 331 -0.50 21.13 17.38
CA VAL A 331 0.77 21.81 17.06
C VAL A 331 1.76 20.89 16.35
N GLN A 332 1.68 19.59 16.56
CA GLN A 332 2.66 18.62 16.01
C GLN A 332 2.27 18.07 14.63
N LEU A 333 1.02 18.24 14.24
CA LEU A 333 0.51 17.68 12.99
C LEU A 333 1.20 18.32 11.78
N LYS A 334 1.78 17.48 10.91
CA LYS A 334 2.47 17.84 9.66
C LYS A 334 1.70 17.37 8.42
N TYR A 335 1.00 16.25 8.56
CA TYR A 335 0.27 15.61 7.45
C TYR A 335 -1.12 15.24 7.93
N LEU A 336 -2.13 15.73 7.21
CA LEU A 336 -3.54 15.41 7.43
C LEU A 336 -4.13 14.88 6.13
N GLU A 337 -4.78 13.72 6.20
CA GLU A 337 -5.55 13.20 5.08
C GLU A 337 -6.97 12.84 5.54
N VAL A 338 -7.96 13.30 4.78
CA VAL A 338 -9.38 12.96 4.95
C VAL A 338 -9.89 12.53 3.59
N SER A 339 -10.13 11.21 3.44
CA SER A 339 -10.47 10.63 2.14
C SER A 339 -11.74 9.79 2.23
N ASP A 340 -12.60 9.87 1.20
CA ASP A 340 -13.87 9.13 1.10
C ASP A 340 -14.79 9.28 2.32
N CYS A 341 -14.78 10.47 2.95
CA CYS A 341 -15.60 10.77 4.10
C CYS A 341 -16.84 11.58 3.69
N SER A 342 -17.98 11.29 4.33
CA SER A 342 -19.26 11.93 4.03
C SER A 342 -19.75 12.83 5.17
N ASN A 343 -20.80 13.62 4.90
CA ASN A 343 -21.54 14.48 5.83
C ASN A 343 -20.79 15.73 6.32
N LEU A 344 -19.52 15.93 5.99
CA LEU A 344 -18.76 17.12 6.41
C LEU A 344 -19.29 18.37 5.71
N LYS A 345 -19.61 19.43 6.49
CA LYS A 345 -19.99 20.77 6.01
C LYS A 345 -18.94 21.83 6.34
N GLU A 346 -18.24 21.67 7.45
CA GLU A 346 -17.25 22.63 7.91
C GLU A 346 -16.10 21.92 8.62
N ALA A 347 -14.86 22.29 8.30
CA ALA A 347 -13.66 21.86 9.02
C ALA A 347 -12.82 23.07 9.43
N ASN A 348 -12.55 23.19 10.72
CA ASN A 348 -11.65 24.18 11.28
C ASN A 348 -10.34 23.51 11.70
N ILE A 349 -9.24 23.84 11.04
CA ILE A 349 -7.94 23.21 11.21
C ILE A 349 -6.95 24.22 11.80
N ASP A 350 -6.59 24.02 13.07
CA ASP A 350 -5.58 24.80 13.80
C ASP A 350 -4.31 23.95 13.98
N ALA A 351 -3.47 23.95 12.95
CA ALA A 351 -2.25 23.15 12.91
C ALA A 351 -1.09 23.96 12.30
N PRO A 352 -0.39 24.79 13.10
CA PRO A 352 0.60 25.74 12.60
C PRO A 352 1.81 25.09 11.91
N ASN A 353 2.07 23.81 12.15
CA ASN A 353 3.16 23.06 11.50
C ASN A 353 2.68 22.14 10.37
N LEU A 354 1.44 22.28 9.93
CA LEU A 354 0.89 21.47 8.86
C LEU A 354 1.58 21.83 7.54
N LEU A 355 2.17 20.81 6.89
CA LEU A 355 2.88 20.92 5.61
C LEU A 355 2.01 20.45 4.45
N SER A 356 1.19 19.43 4.68
CA SER A 356 0.32 18.86 3.66
C SER A 356 -1.03 18.48 4.23
N CYS A 357 -2.08 18.88 3.52
CA CYS A 357 -3.46 18.47 3.79
C CYS A 357 -4.06 17.87 2.52
N LYS A 358 -4.38 16.57 2.55
CA LYS A 358 -5.04 15.89 1.44
C LYS A 358 -6.51 15.70 1.76
N LEU A 359 -7.36 16.10 0.83
CA LEU A 359 -8.80 16.01 0.93
C LEU A 359 -9.34 15.32 -0.34
N ASP A 360 -10.02 14.19 -0.15
CA ASP A 360 -10.44 13.34 -1.26
C ASP A 360 -11.87 12.83 -1.05
N GLY A 361 -12.57 12.53 -2.17
CA GLY A 361 -13.83 11.79 -2.15
C GLY A 361 -15.04 12.57 -1.62
N PHE A 362 -15.01 13.91 -1.66
CA PHE A 362 -16.17 14.74 -1.28
C PHE A 362 -17.30 14.73 -2.34
N ASN A 363 -17.66 13.56 -2.82
CA ASN A 363 -18.67 13.38 -3.87
C ASN A 363 -19.99 14.06 -3.48
N GLY A 364 -20.31 15.21 -4.12
CA GLY A 364 -21.53 15.99 -3.89
C GLY A 364 -21.54 16.86 -2.63
N SER A 365 -20.56 16.80 -1.73
CA SER A 365 -20.42 17.71 -0.60
C SER A 365 -19.37 18.80 -0.88
N LYS A 366 -19.61 20.01 -0.42
CA LYS A 366 -18.78 21.20 -0.66
C LYS A 366 -18.38 21.82 0.69
N PRO A 367 -17.59 21.13 1.53
CA PRO A 367 -17.30 21.60 2.86
C PRO A 367 -16.50 22.90 2.82
N ILE A 368 -16.74 23.76 3.82
CA ILE A 368 -15.91 24.94 4.10
C ILE A 368 -14.70 24.44 4.90
N ILE A 369 -13.50 24.67 4.37
CA ILE A 369 -12.25 24.25 5.02
C ILE A 369 -11.49 25.52 5.45
N SER A 370 -11.39 25.74 6.75
CA SER A 370 -10.73 26.90 7.34
C SER A 370 -9.45 26.50 8.06
N PHE A 371 -8.32 26.98 7.57
CA PHE A 371 -7.04 26.85 8.26
C PHE A 371 -6.80 28.09 9.09
N LEU A 372 -6.82 27.96 10.42
CA LEU A 372 -6.79 29.11 11.36
C LEU A 372 -5.37 29.64 11.54
N ASN A 373 -4.41 28.77 11.80
CA ASN A 373 -2.99 29.09 11.88
C ASN A 373 -2.26 28.23 10.83
N ILE A 374 -1.70 28.87 9.81
CA ILE A 374 -1.08 28.17 8.70
C ILE A 374 0.42 28.31 8.66
N SER A 375 1.09 27.22 8.28
CA SER A 375 2.46 27.27 7.80
C SER A 375 2.51 27.97 6.45
N SER A 376 3.54 28.78 6.22
CA SER A 376 3.80 29.35 4.87
C SER A 376 4.12 28.28 3.81
N GLN A 377 4.32 27.05 4.23
CA GLN A 377 4.64 25.90 3.38
C GLN A 377 3.44 24.95 3.23
N LEU A 378 2.27 25.29 3.75
CA LEU A 378 1.10 24.42 3.64
C LEU A 378 0.72 24.22 2.17
N HIS A 379 0.60 22.98 1.77
CA HIS A 379 0.11 22.55 0.48
C HIS A 379 -1.16 21.70 0.66
N VAL A 380 -2.25 22.14 0.06
CA VAL A 380 -3.52 21.42 0.07
C VAL A 380 -3.66 20.64 -1.23
N HIS A 381 -3.86 19.34 -1.10
CA HIS A 381 -4.11 18.44 -2.23
C HIS A 381 -5.58 18.04 -2.23
N LEU A 382 -6.27 18.39 -3.28
CA LEU A 382 -7.65 17.96 -3.52
C LEU A 382 -7.65 16.85 -4.57
N THR A 383 -8.34 15.77 -4.27
CA THR A 383 -8.58 14.72 -5.26
C THR A 383 -10.09 14.56 -5.44
N SER A 384 -10.55 14.50 -6.66
CA SER A 384 -11.97 14.29 -6.96
C SER A 384 -12.14 13.38 -8.17
N ILE A 385 -13.14 12.52 -8.10
CA ILE A 385 -13.60 11.70 -9.22
C ILE A 385 -14.77 12.42 -9.85
N CYS A 386 -14.64 12.77 -11.12
CA CYS A 386 -15.66 13.47 -11.88
C CYS A 386 -16.25 12.54 -12.94
N PHE A 387 -17.55 12.30 -12.87
CA PHE A 387 -18.29 11.66 -13.94
C PHE A 387 -18.92 12.76 -14.81
N ILE A 388 -18.49 12.85 -16.06
CA ILE A 388 -19.09 13.77 -17.01
C ILE A 388 -20.27 13.04 -17.65
N ASP A 389 -21.44 13.26 -17.10
CA ASP A 389 -22.74 12.83 -17.58
C ASP A 389 -23.64 14.06 -17.80
N ASP A 390 -24.93 13.82 -17.99
CA ASP A 390 -25.91 14.90 -18.22
C ASP A 390 -26.03 15.88 -17.04
N ASP A 391 -25.62 15.45 -15.83
CA ASP A 391 -25.77 16.18 -14.57
C ASP A 391 -24.43 16.68 -13.99
N PHE A 392 -23.31 16.62 -14.77
CA PHE A 392 -22.01 17.05 -14.30
C PHE A 392 -22.02 18.53 -13.90
N ASP A 393 -21.86 18.77 -12.60
CA ASP A 393 -21.80 20.11 -12.04
C ASP A 393 -20.36 20.59 -11.84
N VAL A 394 -19.83 21.22 -12.89
CA VAL A 394 -18.52 21.93 -12.87
C VAL A 394 -18.39 22.88 -11.68
N PHE A 395 -19.52 23.43 -11.21
CA PHE A 395 -19.52 24.35 -10.08
C PHE A 395 -19.15 23.67 -8.76
N CYS A 396 -19.35 22.36 -8.61
CA CYS A 396 -18.98 21.67 -7.39
C CYS A 396 -17.49 21.79 -7.10
N VAL A 397 -16.63 21.58 -8.08
CA VAL A 397 -15.17 21.70 -7.92
C VAL A 397 -14.79 23.15 -7.65
N ARG A 398 -15.37 24.10 -8.37
CA ARG A 398 -15.10 25.52 -8.18
C ARG A 398 -15.51 26.01 -6.81
N GLU A 399 -16.70 25.66 -6.35
CA GLU A 399 -17.20 26.02 -5.03
C GLU A 399 -16.35 25.42 -3.91
N LEU A 400 -15.91 24.17 -4.05
CA LEU A 400 -14.98 23.53 -3.12
C LEU A 400 -13.66 24.33 -3.03
N LEU A 401 -13.10 24.74 -4.17
CA LEU A 401 -11.88 25.56 -4.20
C LEU A 401 -12.08 26.93 -3.52
N GLN A 402 -13.23 27.55 -3.73
CA GLN A 402 -13.59 28.84 -3.10
C GLN A 402 -13.86 28.72 -1.60
N ASN A 403 -14.24 27.56 -1.13
CA ASN A 403 -14.51 27.26 0.27
C ASN A 403 -13.24 26.99 1.10
N ILE A 404 -12.05 26.96 0.49
CA ILE A 404 -10.79 26.83 1.21
C ILE A 404 -10.32 28.22 1.67
N LYS A 405 -10.08 28.34 2.96
CA LYS A 405 -9.66 29.60 3.60
C LYS A 405 -8.38 29.40 4.43
N PRO A 406 -7.44 30.35 4.41
CA PRO A 406 -7.42 31.57 3.61
C PRO A 406 -7.15 31.31 2.10
N GLU A 407 -7.47 32.27 1.27
CA GLU A 407 -7.40 32.16 -0.19
C GLU A 407 -5.97 32.02 -0.76
N ASN A 408 -4.95 32.31 0.03
CA ASN A 408 -3.54 32.26 -0.37
C ASN A 408 -2.86 30.90 -0.12
N VAL A 409 -3.61 29.87 0.25
CA VAL A 409 -3.07 28.51 0.42
C VAL A 409 -2.69 27.94 -0.94
N LEU A 410 -1.55 27.24 -0.99
CA LEU A 410 -1.12 26.52 -2.19
C LEU A 410 -2.02 25.30 -2.41
N ILE A 411 -2.72 25.24 -3.52
CA ILE A 411 -3.65 24.15 -3.83
C ILE A 411 -3.16 23.39 -5.05
N SER A 412 -3.14 22.05 -4.97
CA SER A 412 -3.08 21.14 -6.11
C SER A 412 -4.37 20.37 -6.21
N LEU A 413 -4.86 20.22 -7.44
CA LEU A 413 -6.09 19.52 -7.76
C LEU A 413 -5.79 18.33 -8.66
N SER A 414 -6.15 17.12 -8.23
CA SER A 414 -6.11 15.90 -9.02
C SER A 414 -7.52 15.47 -9.40
N LEU A 415 -7.79 15.36 -10.67
CA LEU A 415 -9.11 14.99 -11.21
C LEU A 415 -9.02 13.71 -12.02
N SER A 416 -9.79 12.70 -11.64
CA SER A 416 -10.04 11.51 -12.45
C SER A 416 -11.37 11.68 -13.17
N ILE A 417 -11.30 11.75 -14.50
CA ILE A 417 -12.46 12.05 -15.35
C ILE A 417 -12.93 10.79 -16.04
N TYR A 418 -14.18 10.43 -15.80
CA TYR A 418 -14.91 9.37 -16.48
C TYR A 418 -16.05 10.01 -17.27
N HIS A 419 -16.29 9.61 -18.50
CA HIS A 419 -17.38 10.14 -19.31
C HIS A 419 -18.23 9.05 -19.93
N ASP A 420 -19.50 9.35 -20.12
CA ASP A 420 -20.48 8.51 -20.83
C ASP A 420 -21.23 9.33 -21.88
N LEU A 421 -20.55 10.33 -22.49
CA LEU A 421 -21.13 11.22 -23.47
C LEU A 421 -20.59 10.92 -24.87
N ASP A 422 -21.50 10.78 -25.84
CA ASP A 422 -21.15 10.68 -27.28
C ASP A 422 -20.87 12.05 -27.92
N GLU A 423 -21.49 13.13 -27.42
CA GLU A 423 -21.34 14.49 -27.92
C GLU A 423 -21.31 15.56 -26.79
N PRO A 424 -20.48 16.62 -26.95
CA PRO A 424 -20.43 17.71 -25.99
C PRO A 424 -21.73 18.53 -25.98
N LYS A 425 -22.26 18.84 -24.79
CA LYS A 425 -23.41 19.70 -24.61
C LYS A 425 -22.97 21.15 -24.41
N PRO A 426 -23.66 22.15 -25.01
CA PRO A 426 -23.31 23.55 -24.77
C PRO A 426 -23.60 23.93 -23.32
N VAL A 427 -22.56 24.33 -22.57
CA VAL A 427 -22.67 24.84 -21.22
C VAL A 427 -22.83 26.36 -21.28
N ILE A 428 -24.03 26.83 -20.98
CA ILE A 428 -24.27 28.28 -20.85
C ILE A 428 -24.06 28.64 -19.37
N LEU A 429 -22.95 29.29 -19.08
CA LEU A 429 -22.55 29.65 -17.71
C LEU A 429 -22.56 31.16 -17.53
N ASP A 430 -23.47 31.65 -16.71
CA ASP A 430 -23.40 33.00 -16.17
C ASP A 430 -22.61 32.96 -14.85
N ILE A 431 -21.29 33.20 -14.91
CA ILE A 431 -20.39 33.01 -13.77
C ILE A 431 -20.07 34.38 -13.15
N PRO A 432 -20.55 34.67 -11.95
CA PRO A 432 -20.44 36.01 -11.36
C PRO A 432 -19.05 36.36 -10.82
N SER A 433 -18.12 35.41 -10.73
CA SER A 433 -16.77 35.62 -10.16
C SER A 433 -15.68 35.04 -11.03
N PRO A 434 -14.44 35.54 -11.02
CA PRO A 434 -13.32 34.91 -11.71
C PRO A 434 -13.00 33.53 -11.11
N PRO A 435 -12.46 32.57 -11.91
CA PRO A 435 -12.05 31.28 -11.39
C PRO A 435 -10.88 31.42 -10.42
N PRO A 436 -10.82 30.61 -9.33
CA PRO A 436 -9.71 30.61 -8.40
C PRO A 436 -8.41 30.13 -9.05
N SER A 437 -7.27 30.73 -8.65
CA SER A 437 -5.95 30.28 -9.08
C SER A 437 -5.50 29.09 -8.23
N ILE A 438 -4.90 28.08 -8.86
CA ILE A 438 -4.31 26.92 -8.17
C ILE A 438 -2.87 26.69 -8.66
N LYS A 439 -2.06 26.04 -7.84
CA LYS A 439 -0.66 25.77 -8.13
C LYS A 439 -0.48 24.73 -9.23
N HIS A 440 -1.19 23.61 -9.09
CA HIS A 440 -1.03 22.47 -9.98
C HIS A 440 -2.36 21.79 -10.23
N MET A 441 -2.55 21.30 -11.44
CA MET A 441 -3.66 20.44 -11.82
C MET A 441 -3.11 19.15 -12.42
N ASP A 442 -3.52 18.02 -11.90
CA ASP A 442 -3.22 16.70 -12.40
C ASP A 442 -4.48 16.05 -12.94
N LEU A 443 -4.46 15.65 -14.21
CA LEU A 443 -5.62 15.14 -14.92
C LEU A 443 -5.40 13.70 -15.34
N HIS A 444 -6.22 12.82 -14.84
CA HIS A 444 -6.31 11.43 -15.26
C HIS A 444 -7.62 11.20 -16.03
N ILE A 445 -7.53 10.78 -17.28
CA ILE A 445 -8.67 10.56 -18.15
C ILE A 445 -8.71 9.09 -18.55
N SER A 446 -9.75 8.38 -18.11
CA SER A 446 -9.84 6.91 -18.16
C SER A 446 -10.36 6.31 -19.46
N SER A 447 -10.61 7.13 -20.51
CA SER A 447 -11.22 6.62 -21.75
C SER A 447 -10.70 7.34 -23.00
N GLU A 448 -10.77 6.66 -24.14
CA GLU A 448 -10.49 7.27 -25.45
C GLU A 448 -11.49 8.38 -25.73
N LEU A 449 -11.04 9.63 -25.68
CA LEU A 449 -11.81 10.80 -26.01
C LEU A 449 -11.55 11.22 -27.47
N ASN A 450 -12.58 11.66 -28.17
CA ASN A 450 -12.39 12.38 -29.41
C ASN A 450 -11.90 13.81 -29.15
N GLU A 451 -11.33 14.47 -30.17
CA GLU A 451 -10.75 15.82 -30.07
C GLU A 451 -11.76 16.86 -29.55
N THR A 452 -13.01 16.75 -29.90
CA THR A 452 -14.08 17.68 -29.51
C THR A 452 -14.40 17.56 -28.00
N LEU A 453 -14.45 16.35 -27.48
CA LEU A 453 -14.65 16.10 -26.05
C LEU A 453 -13.46 16.54 -25.21
N TYR A 454 -12.22 16.36 -25.68
CA TYR A 454 -11.03 16.91 -25.03
C TYR A 454 -11.12 18.42 -24.85
N LEU A 455 -11.42 19.15 -25.92
CA LEU A 455 -11.55 20.61 -25.86
C LEU A 455 -12.68 21.03 -24.91
N TYR A 456 -13.81 20.33 -24.96
CA TYR A 456 -14.92 20.55 -24.04
C TYR A 456 -14.55 20.40 -22.57
N ILE A 457 -13.83 19.30 -22.23
CA ILE A 457 -13.35 19.07 -20.85
C ILE A 457 -12.37 20.18 -20.42
N VAL A 458 -11.45 20.56 -21.30
CA VAL A 458 -10.51 21.65 -21.03
C VAL A 458 -11.24 22.96 -20.74
N ASP A 459 -12.22 23.31 -21.54
CA ASP A 459 -13.02 24.52 -21.34
C ASP A 459 -13.78 24.48 -20.00
N LEU A 460 -14.37 23.34 -19.64
CA LEU A 460 -15.01 23.13 -18.35
C LEU A 460 -14.04 23.32 -17.19
N LEU A 461 -12.84 22.76 -17.28
CA LEU A 461 -11.83 22.85 -16.23
C LEU A 461 -11.31 24.28 -16.04
N LEU A 462 -11.13 25.05 -17.12
CA LEU A 462 -10.75 26.47 -17.07
C LEU A 462 -11.85 27.36 -16.45
N LEU A 463 -13.10 26.92 -16.52
CA LEU A 463 -14.19 27.55 -15.77
C LEU A 463 -14.12 27.24 -14.26
N CYS A 464 -13.56 26.12 -13.88
CA CYS A 464 -13.39 25.74 -12.47
C CYS A 464 -12.26 26.52 -11.79
N CYS A 465 -11.09 26.58 -12.43
CA CYS A 465 -9.88 27.17 -11.85
C CYS A 465 -8.84 27.53 -12.91
N VAL A 466 -7.84 28.33 -12.52
CA VAL A 466 -6.68 28.70 -13.34
C VAL A 466 -5.41 28.06 -12.72
N PRO A 467 -4.94 26.93 -13.26
CA PRO A 467 -3.72 26.29 -12.75
C PRO A 467 -2.45 26.99 -13.30
N GLU A 468 -1.39 27.07 -12.46
CA GLU A 468 -0.07 27.51 -12.93
C GLU A 468 0.63 26.43 -13.77
N THR A 469 0.41 25.17 -13.42
CA THR A 469 0.96 24.01 -14.11
C THR A 469 -0.08 22.89 -14.24
N ILE A 470 0.01 22.12 -15.32
CA ILE A 470 -0.89 20.99 -15.59
C ILE A 470 -0.05 19.77 -15.95
N SER A 471 -0.34 18.63 -15.33
CA SER A 471 0.11 17.31 -15.75
C SER A 471 -1.06 16.46 -16.26
N TRP A 472 -0.75 15.53 -17.15
CA TRP A 472 -1.73 14.64 -17.76
C TRP A 472 -1.24 13.21 -17.66
N ASP A 473 -2.09 12.32 -17.22
CA ASP A 473 -1.90 10.89 -17.31
C ASP A 473 -2.94 10.30 -18.25
N LEU A 474 -2.48 9.67 -19.34
CA LEU A 474 -3.33 9.09 -20.37
C LEU A 474 -3.05 7.58 -20.40
N ASP A 475 -4.07 6.79 -20.16
CA ASP A 475 -3.97 5.32 -20.12
C ASP A 475 -3.60 4.68 -21.47
N ASP A 476 -3.58 5.44 -22.61
CA ASP A 476 -3.35 4.85 -23.93
C ASP A 476 -2.38 5.63 -24.84
N CYS A 477 -1.45 4.88 -25.47
CA CYS A 477 -0.35 5.41 -26.29
C CYS A 477 -0.73 6.06 -27.62
N ASP A 478 -1.94 5.89 -28.12
CA ASP A 478 -2.38 6.44 -29.43
C ASP A 478 -2.88 7.88 -29.37
N SER A 479 -3.13 8.40 -28.18
CA SER A 479 -3.66 9.76 -27.92
C SER A 479 -2.62 10.88 -28.09
N SER A 480 -1.36 10.57 -28.39
CA SER A 480 -0.25 11.55 -28.46
C SER A 480 -0.47 12.70 -29.47
N ARG A 481 -1.27 12.49 -30.51
CA ARG A 481 -1.58 13.54 -31.49
C ARG A 481 -2.62 14.54 -31.00
N ALA A 482 -3.61 14.09 -30.25
CA ALA A 482 -4.61 14.96 -29.62
C ALA A 482 -3.95 15.78 -28.49
N PHE A 483 -3.07 15.16 -27.72
CA PHE A 483 -2.27 15.80 -26.66
C PHE A 483 -1.47 17.01 -27.14
N VAL A 484 -0.73 16.90 -28.25
CA VAL A 484 0.06 18.01 -28.80
C VAL A 484 -0.81 19.20 -29.19
N LYS A 485 -2.02 18.97 -29.72
CA LYS A 485 -2.95 20.04 -30.07
C LYS A 485 -3.56 20.72 -28.85
N VAL A 486 -3.90 19.95 -27.81
CA VAL A 486 -4.42 20.46 -26.53
C VAL A 486 -3.37 21.31 -25.83
N CYS A 487 -2.11 20.87 -25.77
CA CYS A 487 -1.01 21.69 -25.26
C CYS A 487 -0.83 22.99 -26.04
N HIS A 488 -1.05 22.97 -27.34
CA HIS A 488 -1.02 24.18 -28.18
C HIS A 488 -2.18 25.14 -27.86
N CYS A 489 -3.38 24.62 -27.64
CA CYS A 489 -4.55 25.41 -27.22
C CYS A 489 -4.36 26.01 -25.82
N PHE A 490 -3.86 25.23 -24.84
CA PHE A 490 -3.53 25.75 -23.51
C PHE A 490 -2.47 26.84 -23.54
N SER A 491 -1.41 26.66 -24.34
CA SER A 491 -0.38 27.68 -24.51
C SER A 491 -0.95 28.99 -25.07
N ILE A 492 -1.89 28.90 -26.00
CA ILE A 492 -2.54 30.05 -26.60
C ILE A 492 -3.50 30.73 -25.62
N LEU A 493 -4.28 29.96 -24.83
CA LEU A 493 -5.22 30.48 -23.83
C LEU A 493 -4.49 31.11 -22.65
N MET A 494 -3.39 30.54 -22.17
CA MET A 494 -2.54 31.13 -21.13
C MET A 494 -1.88 32.44 -21.62
N PHE A 495 -1.49 32.53 -22.90
CA PHE A 495 -1.01 33.79 -23.48
C PHE A 495 -2.10 34.87 -23.63
N LEU A 496 -3.35 34.49 -23.80
CA LEU A 496 -4.50 35.40 -23.88
C LEU A 496 -4.97 35.93 -22.52
N SER A 497 -4.88 35.13 -21.45
CA SER A 497 -5.21 35.57 -20.10
C SER A 497 -4.18 36.53 -19.48
N PHE A 498 -2.97 36.62 -20.02
CA PHE A 498 -1.96 37.63 -19.62
C PHE A 498 -2.09 38.97 -20.37
N LYS A 499 -3.08 39.15 -21.22
CA LYS A 499 -3.29 40.38 -22.03
C LYS A 499 -4.63 41.05 -21.81
N LEU A 500 -5.40 40.64 -20.81
CA LEU A 500 -6.59 41.34 -20.31
C LEU A 500 -6.39 41.67 -18.82
#